data_4d94562a646fe11e92698b8cfa8b8e37
#
_entry.id   4d94562a646fe11e92698b8cfa8b8e37
#
_cell.length_a   1.000
_cell.length_b   1.000
_cell.length_c   1.000
_cell.angle_alpha   90.00
_cell.angle_beta   90.00
_cell.angle_gamma   90.00
#
_symmetry.space_group_name_H-M   'P 1'
#
loop_
_entity.id
_entity.type
_entity.pdbx_description
1 polymer ?
#
loop_
_entity_poly.entity_id
_entity_poly.type
_entity_poly.pdbx_seq_one_letter_code
_entity_poly.pdbx_strand_id
1 'polypeptide(L)'
;MGTRSLTYVYSHGEPVVCMYRQYDGYPKGHGAELAEFLNGTSVYNGMDCLAALMVAYFKKEPYNFYLYPTKLNQACGQEYEYHLHQDRISIVVPDETDRVLFEGSWEDFAKYCGVEETV
;
A
#
# COMPACT_ATOMS: atom_id res chain seq x y z
N MET A 1 -0.28 -20.12 6.19
CA MET A 1 0.03 -18.83 6.80
C MET A 1 0.03 -17.74 5.75
N GLY A 2 -0.58 -16.62 6.05
CA GLY A 2 -0.67 -15.54 5.08
C GLY A 2 0.58 -14.69 5.01
N THR A 3 0.79 -14.05 3.88
CA THR A 3 1.82 -13.03 3.72
C THR A 3 1.23 -11.70 4.17
N ARG A 4 1.76 -11.14 5.25
CA ARG A 4 1.23 -9.93 5.89
C ARG A 4 1.90 -8.68 5.34
N SER A 5 1.14 -7.61 5.24
CA SER A 5 1.70 -6.32 4.81
C SER A 5 1.07 -5.16 5.56
N LEU A 6 1.82 -4.06 5.60
CA LEU A 6 1.32 -2.77 6.06
C LEU A 6 1.36 -1.81 4.87
N THR A 7 0.30 -1.00 4.72
CA THR A 7 0.25 0.04 3.71
C THR A 7 0.05 1.38 4.41
N TYR A 8 1.05 2.24 4.29
CA TYR A 8 1.01 3.60 4.81
C TYR A 8 0.66 4.54 3.66
N VAL A 9 -0.28 5.45 3.90
CA VAL A 9 -0.57 6.53 2.96
C VAL A 9 -0.17 7.84 3.61
N TYR A 10 0.58 8.65 2.87
CA TYR A 10 1.14 9.91 3.39
C TYR A 10 0.41 11.10 2.82
N SER A 11 0.14 12.08 3.70
CA SER A 11 -0.39 13.38 3.32
C SER A 11 0.49 14.45 3.98
N HIS A 12 1.01 15.37 3.17
CA HIS A 12 1.90 16.44 3.65
C HIS A 12 3.10 15.88 4.43
N GLY A 13 3.64 14.76 3.96
CA GLY A 13 4.82 14.15 4.54
C GLY A 13 4.59 13.30 5.79
N GLU A 14 3.34 13.16 6.23
CA GLU A 14 3.00 12.37 7.41
C GLU A 14 2.04 11.25 7.07
N PRO A 15 2.20 10.06 7.68
CA PRO A 15 1.26 8.97 7.45
C PRO A 15 -0.09 9.29 8.09
N VAL A 16 -1.15 9.15 7.29
CA VAL A 16 -2.53 9.41 7.76
C VAL A 16 -3.31 8.12 7.97
N VAL A 17 -2.83 7.00 7.43
CA VAL A 17 -3.44 5.70 7.63
C VAL A 17 -2.37 4.62 7.55
N CYS A 18 -2.55 3.57 8.34
CA CYS A 18 -1.75 2.35 8.23
C CYS A 18 -2.75 1.19 8.13
N MET A 19 -2.80 0.56 6.97
CA MET A 19 -3.71 -0.55 6.72
C MET A 19 -2.93 -1.86 6.77
N TYR A 20 -3.33 -2.75 7.66
CA TYR A 20 -2.75 -4.08 7.80
C TYR A 20 -3.54 -5.06 6.93
N ARG A 21 -2.82 -5.90 6.18
CA ARG A 21 -3.43 -6.96 5.40
C ARG A 21 -2.86 -8.31 5.86
N GLN A 22 -3.74 -9.25 6.15
CA GLN A 22 -3.36 -10.57 6.69
C GLN A 22 -2.87 -11.53 5.60
N TYR A 23 -3.52 -11.53 4.43
CA TYR A 23 -3.23 -12.48 3.35
C TYR A 23 -2.87 -11.78 2.06
N ASP A 24 -1.96 -12.39 1.29
CA ASP A 24 -1.58 -11.95 -0.06
C ASP A 24 -0.94 -10.57 -0.10
N GLY A 25 -0.14 -10.26 0.94
CA GLY A 25 0.52 -8.95 1.04
C GLY A 25 1.72 -8.75 0.12
N TYR A 26 2.13 -9.75 -0.64
CA TYR A 26 3.27 -9.67 -1.55
C TYR A 26 2.96 -8.78 -2.77
N PRO A 27 4.01 -8.30 -3.49
CA PRO A 27 3.80 -7.33 -4.57
C PRO A 27 2.84 -7.76 -5.67
N LYS A 28 2.85 -9.02 -6.08
CA LYS A 28 1.93 -9.51 -7.11
C LYS A 28 0.52 -9.77 -6.59
N GLY A 29 0.33 -9.72 -5.29
CA GLY A 29 -0.98 -9.78 -4.66
C GLY A 29 -1.47 -8.39 -4.31
N HIS A 30 -1.13 -7.94 -3.09
CA HIS A 30 -1.54 -6.62 -2.61
C HIS A 30 -1.05 -5.49 -3.50
N GLY A 31 0.21 -5.56 -3.94
CA GLY A 31 0.77 -4.52 -4.80
C GLY A 31 -0.01 -4.37 -6.09
N ALA A 32 -0.37 -5.48 -6.73
CA ALA A 32 -1.15 -5.45 -7.97
C ALA A 32 -2.55 -4.86 -7.71
N GLU A 33 -3.20 -5.24 -6.61
CA GLU A 33 -4.52 -4.70 -6.28
C GLU A 33 -4.45 -3.20 -5.96
N LEU A 34 -3.40 -2.78 -5.26
CA LEU A 34 -3.19 -1.36 -4.96
C LEU A 34 -2.96 -0.57 -6.25
N ALA A 35 -2.17 -1.12 -7.17
CA ALA A 35 -1.93 -0.49 -8.46
C ALA A 35 -3.23 -0.35 -9.27
N GLU A 36 -4.06 -1.38 -9.27
CA GLU A 36 -5.36 -1.33 -9.94
C GLU A 36 -6.27 -0.25 -9.33
N PHE A 37 -6.26 -0.15 -8.00
CA PHE A 37 -7.00 0.90 -7.31
C PHE A 37 -6.51 2.28 -7.75
N LEU A 38 -5.20 2.50 -7.76
CA LEU A 38 -4.62 3.79 -8.15
C LEU A 38 -4.92 4.13 -9.60
N ASN A 39 -4.81 3.15 -10.50
CA ASN A 39 -5.13 3.35 -11.92
C ASN A 39 -6.60 3.67 -12.14
N GLY A 40 -7.49 3.12 -11.32
CA GLY A 40 -8.92 3.34 -11.43
C GLY A 40 -9.43 4.59 -10.71
N THR A 41 -8.58 5.27 -9.96
CA THR A 41 -8.99 6.41 -9.13
C THR A 41 -8.40 7.69 -9.71
N SER A 42 -9.17 8.38 -10.55
CA SER A 42 -8.73 9.59 -11.22
C SER A 42 -9.18 10.88 -10.52
N VAL A 43 -10.17 10.79 -9.63
CA VAL A 43 -10.71 11.95 -8.94
C VAL A 43 -10.67 11.73 -7.44
N TYR A 44 -9.90 12.54 -6.74
CA TYR A 44 -9.82 12.52 -5.30
C TYR A 44 -9.36 13.89 -4.81
N ASN A 45 -9.74 14.23 -3.59
CA ASN A 45 -9.44 15.55 -3.01
C ASN A 45 -8.32 15.41 -1.98
N GLY A 46 -7.08 15.31 -2.47
CA GLY A 46 -5.91 15.19 -1.61
C GLY A 46 -5.62 13.76 -1.18
N MET A 47 -4.46 13.56 -0.53
CA MET A 47 -4.01 12.23 -0.14
C MET A 47 -4.83 11.63 1.01
N ASP A 48 -5.37 12.46 1.89
CA ASP A 48 -6.23 11.98 2.95
C ASP A 48 -7.55 11.42 2.39
N CYS A 49 -8.07 12.05 1.33
CA CYS A 49 -9.23 11.52 0.60
C CYS A 49 -8.87 10.19 -0.08
N LEU A 50 -7.71 10.14 -0.76
CA LEU A 50 -7.25 8.93 -1.41
C LEU A 50 -7.08 7.79 -0.41
N ALA A 51 -6.56 8.09 0.79
CA ALA A 51 -6.40 7.10 1.86
C ALA A 51 -7.76 6.49 2.25
N ALA A 52 -8.79 7.33 2.41
CA ALA A 52 -10.13 6.85 2.75
C ALA A 52 -10.71 6.00 1.63
N LEU A 53 -10.53 6.42 0.38
CA LEU A 53 -10.98 5.65 -0.79
C LEU A 53 -10.28 4.29 -0.84
N MET A 54 -9.00 4.25 -0.53
CA MET A 54 -8.22 3.00 -0.50
C MET A 54 -8.81 2.02 0.53
N VAL A 55 -9.06 2.49 1.73
CA VAL A 55 -9.64 1.64 2.79
C VAL A 55 -11.00 1.11 2.33
N ALA A 56 -11.83 1.96 1.75
CA ALA A 56 -13.15 1.56 1.24
C ALA A 56 -13.03 0.54 0.11
N TYR A 57 -12.02 0.69 -0.75
CA TYR A 57 -11.79 -0.22 -1.86
C TYR A 57 -11.43 -1.63 -1.38
N PHE A 58 -10.56 -1.71 -0.35
CA PHE A 58 -10.09 -3.00 0.14
C PHE A 58 -11.01 -3.62 1.20
N LYS A 59 -11.61 -2.81 2.07
CA LYS A 59 -12.38 -3.33 3.21
C LYS A 59 -13.81 -3.61 2.82
N LYS A 60 -14.09 -4.87 2.50
CA LYS A 60 -15.44 -5.33 2.11
C LYS A 60 -16.00 -6.40 3.03
N GLU A 61 -15.16 -6.96 3.89
CA GLU A 61 -15.52 -8.05 4.79
C GLU A 61 -14.92 -7.79 6.16
N PRO A 62 -15.42 -8.42 7.23
CA PRO A 62 -14.92 -8.12 8.58
C PRO A 62 -13.57 -8.73 8.92
N TYR A 63 -12.84 -9.25 7.96
CA TYR A 63 -11.52 -9.84 8.18
C TYR A 63 -10.55 -9.40 7.09
N ASN A 64 -9.30 -9.85 7.19
CA ASN A 64 -8.18 -9.62 6.27
C ASN A 64 -7.57 -8.23 6.37
N PHE A 65 -8.36 -7.16 6.40
CA PHE A 65 -7.86 -5.79 6.45
C PHE A 65 -8.24 -5.11 7.76
N TYR A 66 -7.25 -4.48 8.40
CA TYR A 66 -7.44 -3.79 9.68
C TYR A 66 -6.68 -2.48 9.67
N LEU A 67 -7.11 -1.52 10.45
CA LEU A 67 -6.36 -0.28 10.63
C LEU A 67 -5.51 -0.37 11.88
N TYR A 68 -4.23 -0.05 11.72
CA TYR A 68 -3.27 -0.04 12.80
C TYR A 68 -2.83 1.41 13.05
N PRO A 69 -2.14 1.69 14.17
CA PRO A 69 -1.59 3.02 14.39
C PRO A 69 -0.68 3.44 13.25
N THR A 70 -0.63 4.73 12.96
CA THR A 70 0.21 5.27 11.89
C THR A 70 1.69 5.31 12.25
N LYS A 71 2.05 4.74 13.38
CA LYS A 71 3.42 4.66 13.88
C LYS A 71 4.31 3.88 12.90
N LEU A 72 5.43 4.47 12.53
CA LEU A 72 6.43 3.80 11.70
C LEU A 72 7.25 2.84 12.56
N ASN A 73 7.88 1.87 11.92
CA ASN A 73 8.74 0.88 12.54
C ASN A 73 8.02 -0.02 13.56
N GLN A 74 6.70 -0.20 13.40
CA GLN A 74 5.98 -1.12 14.26
C GLN A 74 6.15 -2.56 13.75
N ALA A 75 6.22 -3.50 14.68
CA ALA A 75 6.40 -4.91 14.37
C ALA A 75 5.08 -5.65 14.48
N CYS A 76 4.49 -5.99 13.33
CA CYS A 76 3.22 -6.68 13.24
C CYS A 76 3.33 -8.02 12.50
N GLY A 77 4.56 -8.51 12.32
CA GLY A 77 4.81 -9.71 11.54
C GLY A 77 4.70 -9.49 10.03
N GLN A 78 4.68 -8.24 9.61
CA GLN A 78 4.58 -7.91 8.19
C GLN A 78 5.85 -8.27 7.44
N GLU A 79 5.67 -8.84 6.25
CA GLU A 79 6.79 -9.19 5.36
C GLU A 79 7.05 -8.08 4.35
N TYR A 80 6.06 -7.22 4.11
CA TYR A 80 6.17 -6.10 3.17
C TYR A 80 5.53 -4.86 3.75
N GLU A 81 6.11 -3.69 3.44
CA GLU A 81 5.52 -2.40 3.74
C GLU A 81 5.41 -1.60 2.46
N TYR A 82 4.25 -1.00 2.25
CA TYR A 82 3.99 -0.14 1.10
C TYR A 82 3.85 1.29 1.63
N HIS A 83 4.60 2.20 1.04
CA HIS A 83 4.60 3.62 1.44
C HIS A 83 4.12 4.44 0.26
N LEU A 84 2.86 4.86 0.30
CA LEU A 84 2.20 5.58 -0.79
C LEU A 84 2.25 7.08 -0.55
N HIS A 85 2.97 7.77 -1.42
CA HIS A 85 3.07 9.23 -1.44
C HIS A 85 2.34 9.78 -2.67
N GLN A 86 2.15 11.09 -2.72
CA GLN A 86 1.42 11.74 -3.80
C GLN A 86 2.06 11.49 -5.18
N ASP A 87 3.38 11.44 -5.23
CA ASP A 87 4.14 11.36 -6.47
C ASP A 87 4.98 10.10 -6.62
N ARG A 88 4.98 9.23 -5.60
CA ARG A 88 5.79 8.02 -5.65
C ARG A 88 5.26 6.99 -4.67
N ILE A 89 5.71 5.76 -4.85
CA ILE A 89 5.40 4.68 -3.93
C ILE A 89 6.64 3.81 -3.76
N SER A 90 6.84 3.28 -2.57
CA SER A 90 7.94 2.35 -2.30
C SER A 90 7.42 1.09 -1.65
N ILE A 91 8.14 0.00 -1.87
CA ILE A 91 7.92 -1.30 -1.22
C ILE A 91 9.17 -1.60 -0.41
N VAL A 92 9.00 -1.82 0.88
CA VAL A 92 10.12 -2.11 1.80
C VAL A 92 9.89 -3.48 2.40
N VAL A 93 10.98 -4.27 2.46
CA VAL A 93 11.00 -5.51 3.23
C VAL A 93 11.59 -5.17 4.58
N PRO A 94 10.79 -5.17 5.66
CA PRO A 94 11.24 -4.72 6.98
C PRO A 94 12.02 -5.82 7.69
N ASP A 95 13.24 -6.04 7.24
CA ASP A 95 14.18 -6.92 7.92
C ASP A 95 15.22 -6.06 8.66
N GLU A 96 16.31 -6.66 9.09
CA GLU A 96 17.36 -5.94 9.85
C GLU A 96 17.94 -4.77 9.08
N THR A 97 17.84 -4.75 7.76
CA THR A 97 18.41 -3.72 6.91
C THR A 97 17.36 -2.81 6.27
N ASP A 98 16.08 -3.06 6.50
CA ASP A 98 14.97 -2.32 5.88
C ASP A 98 15.19 -2.16 4.37
N ARG A 99 15.29 -3.30 3.70
CA ARG A 99 15.63 -3.33 2.28
C ARG A 99 14.51 -2.76 1.41
N VAL A 100 14.83 -1.75 0.60
CA VAL A 100 13.90 -1.18 -0.36
C VAL A 100 13.85 -2.11 -1.58
N LEU A 101 12.69 -2.71 -1.80
CA LEU A 101 12.48 -3.63 -2.91
C LEU A 101 12.14 -2.88 -4.18
N PHE A 102 11.42 -1.78 -4.06
CA PHE A 102 11.03 -0.93 -5.18
C PHE A 102 10.78 0.49 -4.69
N GLU A 103 11.13 1.46 -5.53
CA GLU A 103 10.77 2.86 -5.31
C GLU A 103 10.64 3.53 -6.66
N GLY A 104 9.53 4.20 -6.92
CA GLY A 104 9.31 4.85 -8.18
C GLY A 104 7.93 5.48 -8.28
N SER A 105 7.54 5.87 -9.50
CA SER A 105 6.23 6.45 -9.77
C SER A 105 5.12 5.40 -9.61
N TRP A 106 3.88 5.87 -9.50
CA TRP A 106 2.72 4.97 -9.45
C TRP A 106 2.65 4.12 -10.73
N GLU A 107 2.99 4.71 -11.85
CA GLU A 107 2.99 4.01 -13.14
C GLU A 107 4.01 2.88 -13.15
N ASP A 108 5.23 3.15 -12.70
CA ASP A 108 6.28 2.14 -12.62
C ASP A 108 5.95 1.08 -11.58
N PHE A 109 5.28 1.46 -10.50
CA PHE A 109 4.83 0.52 -9.48
C PHE A 109 3.85 -0.49 -10.07
N ALA A 110 2.90 -0.02 -10.90
CA ALA A 110 1.96 -0.91 -11.56
C ALA A 110 2.68 -1.93 -12.42
N LYS A 111 3.67 -1.49 -13.20
CA LYS A 111 4.48 -2.38 -14.03
C LYS A 111 5.24 -3.39 -13.20
N TYR A 112 5.83 -2.92 -12.10
CA TYR A 112 6.59 -3.79 -11.20
C TYR A 112 5.71 -4.90 -10.62
N CYS A 113 4.47 -4.58 -10.28
CA CYS A 113 3.53 -5.53 -9.70
C CYS A 113 2.81 -6.38 -10.74
N GLY A 114 3.09 -6.17 -12.02
CA GLY A 114 2.53 -6.98 -13.09
C GLY A 114 1.16 -6.53 -13.58
N VAL A 115 0.78 -5.27 -13.31
CA VAL A 115 -0.49 -4.72 -13.78
C VAL A 115 -0.26 -4.01 -15.10
N GLU A 116 -0.99 -4.43 -16.12
CA GLU A 116 -0.92 -3.74 -17.41
C GLU A 116 -1.83 -2.53 -17.38
N GLU A 117 -1.31 -1.41 -17.92
CA GLU A 117 -2.11 -0.22 -18.04
C GLU A 117 -3.16 -0.43 -19.12
N THR A 118 -4.42 -0.16 -18.78
CA THR A 118 -5.48 -0.10 -19.77
C THR A 118 -5.35 1.23 -20.49
N VAL A 119 -5.12 1.15 -21.75
CA VAL A 119 -5.06 2.34 -22.60
C VAL A 119 -6.46 2.76 -22.94
#